data_bf18afd7a5c9b797b893854bd2eab9c2
#
_entry.id   bf18afd7a5c9b797b893854bd2eab9c2
#
_cell.length_a   1.000
_cell.length_b   1.000
_cell.length_c   1.000
_cell.angle_alpha   90.00
_cell.angle_beta   90.00
_cell.angle_gamma   90.00
#
_symmetry.space_group_name_H-M   'P 1'
#
loop_
_entity.id
_entity.type
_entity.pdbx_description
1 polymer ?
#
loop_
_entity_poly.entity_id
_entity_poly.type
_entity_poly.pdbx_seq_one_letter_code
_entity_poly.pdbx_strand_id
1 'polypeptide(L)'
;MDLLKNLFKQRKDIDIPEPEVDTADTEFVAIGDIHGCKKSLDTLLEQLSPYTDRHFVFIGDYIDRGPDSQDSVQRIINFSKDHKCTILRGNHEQMLLDAFETKSKANWMHNGGTETLRSYNEAGNKMDLPYQHHHFYRNTKLYLNSKDYFFVHAGLDPDTSIAEALYHNYTEQFLWEREHLNQKKNRFEKKIVFGHTPMHEPLNERNMIGIDTGCVYNKLGYGKLTAILLPEEKFIIQECLDDVKNM
;
A
#
# COMPACT_ATOMS: atom_id res chain seq x y z
N MET A 1 16.18 26.39 24.95
CA MET A 1 16.22 24.90 24.99
C MET A 1 14.83 24.27 25.15
N ASP A 2 13.75 25.07 25.20
CA ASP A 2 12.36 24.57 25.39
C ASP A 2 11.48 24.55 24.13
N LEU A 3 11.90 25.18 23.03
CA LEU A 3 11.12 25.16 21.79
C LEU A 3 11.15 23.79 21.09
N LEU A 4 12.27 23.07 21.17
CA LEU A 4 12.39 21.73 20.58
C LEU A 4 11.59 20.66 21.34
N LYS A 5 11.43 20.80 22.66
CA LYS A 5 10.61 19.88 23.45
C LYS A 5 9.12 19.99 23.18
N ASN A 6 8.63 21.16 22.75
CA ASN A 6 7.23 21.36 22.41
C ASN A 6 6.87 20.85 21.01
N LEU A 7 7.82 20.82 20.07
CA LEU A 7 7.62 20.23 18.75
C LEU A 7 7.46 18.70 18.80
N PHE A 8 8.11 18.02 19.75
CA PHE A 8 7.92 16.59 19.96
C PHE A 8 6.67 16.23 20.77
N LYS A 9 6.05 17.19 21.46
CA LYS A 9 4.83 16.94 22.25
C LYS A 9 3.53 16.99 21.45
N GLN A 10 3.53 17.55 20.24
CA GLN A 10 2.37 17.62 19.34
C GLN A 10 2.27 16.44 18.35
N ARG A 11 3.19 15.46 18.38
CA ARG A 11 3.07 14.18 17.65
C ARG A 11 2.28 13.12 18.42
N LYS A 12 1.60 13.47 19.51
CA LYS A 12 0.64 12.58 20.15
C LYS A 12 -0.72 12.79 19.48
N ASP A 13 -1.30 11.67 19.11
CA ASP A 13 -2.67 11.46 18.64
C ASP A 13 -2.88 11.44 17.11
N ILE A 14 -1.99 10.76 16.35
CA ILE A 14 -2.53 9.91 15.30
C ILE A 14 -2.88 8.62 16.03
N ASP A 15 -4.13 8.45 16.34
CA ASP A 15 -4.70 7.20 16.84
C ASP A 15 -4.65 6.23 15.65
N ILE A 16 -3.49 5.60 15.43
CA ILE A 16 -3.36 4.51 14.45
C ILE A 16 -4.02 3.34 15.17
N PRO A 17 -5.21 2.89 14.72
CA PRO A 17 -5.87 1.76 15.35
C PRO A 17 -4.88 0.60 15.36
N GLU A 18 -4.68 -0.03 16.51
CA GLU A 18 -3.88 -1.24 16.58
C GLU A 18 -4.40 -2.22 15.54
N PRO A 19 -3.53 -2.79 14.69
CA PRO A 19 -3.97 -3.74 13.69
C PRO A 19 -4.59 -4.94 14.39
N GLU A 20 -5.75 -5.37 13.91
CA GLU A 20 -6.37 -6.61 14.36
C GLU A 20 -5.37 -7.75 14.22
N VAL A 21 -5.00 -8.35 15.34
CA VAL A 21 -4.26 -9.62 15.34
C VAL A 21 -5.27 -10.68 14.95
N ASP A 22 -5.21 -11.14 13.72
CA ASP A 22 -6.03 -12.27 13.28
C ASP A 22 -5.37 -13.57 13.79
N THR A 23 -6.00 -14.20 14.76
CA THR A 23 -5.51 -15.42 15.42
C THR A 23 -6.08 -16.70 14.81
N ALA A 24 -7.02 -16.58 13.86
CA ALA A 24 -7.65 -17.72 13.19
C ALA A 24 -6.80 -18.22 12.02
N ASP A 25 -7.09 -19.40 11.52
CA ASP A 25 -6.57 -19.92 10.26
C ASP A 25 -7.23 -19.16 9.09
N THR A 26 -6.88 -17.88 8.96
CA THR A 26 -7.49 -16.96 8.00
C THR A 26 -6.81 -17.10 6.64
N GLU A 27 -7.60 -17.31 5.62
CA GLU A 27 -7.16 -17.24 4.24
C GLU A 27 -7.16 -15.79 3.77
N PHE A 28 -6.11 -15.38 3.06
CA PHE A 28 -5.94 -14.01 2.60
C PHE A 28 -5.88 -13.91 1.08
N VAL A 29 -6.27 -12.73 0.59
CA VAL A 29 -5.95 -12.25 -0.75
C VAL A 29 -5.20 -10.92 -0.58
N ALA A 30 -3.91 -10.86 -0.89
CA ALA A 30 -3.18 -9.60 -0.88
C ALA A 30 -3.05 -9.03 -2.30
N ILE A 31 -3.26 -7.72 -2.45
CA ILE A 31 -3.22 -6.99 -3.74
C ILE A 31 -2.13 -5.93 -3.66
N GLY A 32 -1.23 -5.92 -4.66
CA GLY A 32 -0.10 -5.01 -4.76
C GLY A 32 -0.48 -3.59 -5.20
N ASP A 33 0.54 -2.82 -5.53
CA ASP A 33 0.48 -1.39 -5.83
C ASP A 33 -0.38 -1.10 -7.07
N ILE A 34 -1.34 -0.20 -6.93
CA ILE A 34 -2.37 0.08 -7.94
C ILE A 34 -2.05 1.34 -8.74
N HIS A 35 -1.61 2.40 -8.06
CA HIS A 35 -1.23 3.66 -8.69
C HIS A 35 -2.25 4.18 -9.71
N GLY A 36 -3.53 4.29 -9.32
CA GLY A 36 -4.56 4.82 -10.18
C GLY A 36 -4.90 3.98 -11.42
N CYS A 37 -4.48 2.71 -11.48
CA CYS A 37 -4.81 1.77 -12.55
C CYS A 37 -6.16 1.09 -12.28
N LYS A 38 -7.23 1.85 -12.41
CA LYS A 38 -8.59 1.45 -12.03
C LYS A 38 -9.15 0.31 -12.87
N LYS A 39 -8.91 0.31 -14.19
CA LYS A 39 -9.40 -0.76 -15.09
C LYS A 39 -8.75 -2.10 -14.77
N SER A 40 -7.45 -2.06 -14.51
CA SER A 40 -6.67 -3.24 -14.08
C SER A 40 -7.17 -3.76 -12.73
N LEU A 41 -7.45 -2.85 -11.78
CA LEU A 41 -8.04 -3.21 -10.49
C LEU A 41 -9.41 -3.87 -10.65
N ASP A 42 -10.29 -3.32 -11.47
CA ASP A 42 -11.63 -3.91 -11.70
C ASP A 42 -11.52 -5.33 -12.24
N THR A 43 -10.70 -5.53 -13.27
CA THR A 43 -10.52 -6.86 -13.88
C THR A 43 -9.87 -7.85 -12.90
N LEU A 44 -8.89 -7.41 -12.11
CA LEU A 44 -8.29 -8.26 -11.08
C LEU A 44 -9.32 -8.66 -10.01
N LEU A 45 -10.16 -7.73 -9.54
CA LEU A 45 -11.21 -8.02 -8.56
C LEU A 45 -12.29 -8.97 -9.14
N GLU A 46 -12.58 -8.90 -10.45
CA GLU A 46 -13.44 -9.89 -11.12
C GLU A 46 -12.81 -11.29 -11.12
N GLN A 47 -11.52 -11.42 -11.41
CA GLN A 47 -10.80 -12.69 -11.32
C GLN A 47 -10.76 -13.24 -9.89
N LEU A 48 -10.77 -12.37 -8.90
CA LEU A 48 -10.76 -12.72 -7.47
C LEU A 48 -12.17 -13.03 -6.91
N SER A 49 -13.23 -12.91 -7.71
CA SER A 49 -14.61 -13.16 -7.27
C SER A 49 -14.85 -14.55 -6.64
N PRO A 50 -14.13 -15.63 -6.99
CA PRO A 50 -14.27 -16.92 -6.32
C PRO A 50 -13.72 -16.97 -4.88
N TYR A 51 -13.02 -15.92 -4.42
CA TYR A 51 -12.29 -15.86 -3.15
C TYR A 51 -12.80 -14.75 -2.23
N THR A 52 -14.03 -14.28 -2.42
CA THR A 52 -14.61 -13.14 -1.69
C THR A 52 -14.95 -13.43 -0.22
N ASP A 53 -14.89 -14.68 0.19
CA ASP A 53 -14.98 -15.14 1.58
C ASP A 53 -13.67 -14.93 2.37
N ARG A 54 -12.54 -14.71 1.67
CA ARG A 54 -11.23 -14.46 2.27
C ARG A 54 -11.09 -13.03 2.78
N HIS A 55 -10.06 -12.81 3.60
CA HIS A 55 -9.69 -11.48 4.05
C HIS A 55 -8.79 -10.80 3.00
N PHE A 56 -9.27 -9.73 2.40
CA PHE A 56 -8.51 -8.94 1.43
C PHE A 56 -7.56 -7.96 2.13
N VAL A 57 -6.30 -7.92 1.67
CA VAL A 57 -5.29 -6.97 2.14
C VAL A 57 -4.79 -6.16 0.95
N PHE A 58 -5.13 -4.88 0.92
CA PHE A 58 -4.58 -3.94 -0.05
C PHE A 58 -3.28 -3.38 0.53
N ILE A 59 -2.15 -3.53 -0.21
CA ILE A 59 -0.81 -3.30 0.34
C ILE A 59 -0.41 -1.81 0.39
N GLY A 60 -1.16 -0.90 -0.24
CA GLY A 60 -0.84 0.53 -0.33
C GLY A 60 -0.64 1.01 -1.77
N ASP A 61 -0.25 2.26 -1.90
CA ASP A 61 0.03 2.94 -3.18
C ASP A 61 -1.14 2.85 -4.17
N TYR A 62 -2.29 3.35 -3.75
CA TYR A 62 -3.51 3.38 -4.56
C TYR A 62 -3.55 4.51 -5.57
N ILE A 63 -2.80 5.58 -5.29
CA ILE A 63 -2.82 6.87 -6.00
C ILE A 63 -1.50 7.17 -6.69
N ASP A 64 -1.48 8.28 -7.41
CA ASP A 64 -0.34 8.86 -8.12
C ASP A 64 0.08 8.08 -9.37
N ARG A 65 0.75 8.78 -10.28
CA ARG A 65 1.31 8.25 -11.52
C ARG A 65 0.28 7.84 -12.56
N GLY A 66 -0.68 7.01 -12.21
CA GLY A 66 -1.73 6.52 -13.12
C GLY A 66 -2.91 7.48 -13.26
N PRO A 67 -3.81 7.21 -14.23
CA PRO A 67 -4.82 8.17 -14.66
C PRO A 67 -5.98 8.34 -13.69
N ASP A 68 -6.37 7.29 -12.94
CA ASP A 68 -7.67 7.21 -12.28
C ASP A 68 -7.58 7.00 -10.76
N SER A 69 -6.74 7.80 -10.07
CA SER A 69 -6.54 7.71 -8.60
C SER A 69 -7.86 7.82 -7.81
N GLN A 70 -8.73 8.79 -8.16
CA GLN A 70 -10.02 8.98 -7.50
C GLN A 70 -10.89 7.73 -7.60
N ASP A 71 -11.04 7.19 -8.81
CA ASP A 71 -11.92 6.07 -9.07
C ASP A 71 -11.36 4.75 -8.52
N SER A 72 -10.03 4.61 -8.47
CA SER A 72 -9.36 3.49 -7.79
C SER A 72 -9.68 3.47 -6.30
N VAL A 73 -9.54 4.61 -5.63
CA VAL A 73 -9.89 4.75 -4.21
C VAL A 73 -11.38 4.52 -3.98
N GLN A 74 -12.25 5.09 -4.83
CA GLN A 74 -13.70 4.87 -4.73
C GLN A 74 -14.06 3.39 -4.91
N ARG A 75 -13.35 2.69 -5.81
CA ARG A 75 -13.56 1.25 -6.04
C ARG A 75 -13.18 0.42 -4.81
N ILE A 76 -12.05 0.73 -4.16
CA ILE A 76 -11.62 0.07 -2.92
C ILE A 76 -12.62 0.35 -1.79
N ILE A 77 -13.05 1.61 -1.61
CA ILE A 77 -14.06 1.99 -0.62
C ILE A 77 -15.36 1.17 -0.82
N ASN A 78 -15.82 1.05 -2.06
CA ASN A 78 -17.04 0.31 -2.35
C ASN A 78 -16.85 -1.20 -2.10
N PHE A 79 -15.72 -1.77 -2.51
CA PHE A 79 -15.40 -3.17 -2.29
C PHE A 79 -15.33 -3.53 -0.79
N SER A 80 -14.74 -2.65 0.03
CA SER A 80 -14.58 -2.87 1.46
C SER A 80 -15.88 -2.79 2.27
N LYS A 81 -16.99 -2.33 1.69
CA LYS A 81 -18.31 -2.35 2.34
C LYS A 81 -18.90 -3.77 2.43
N ASP A 82 -18.60 -4.59 1.44
CA ASP A 82 -19.21 -5.91 1.26
C ASP A 82 -18.25 -7.06 1.59
N HIS A 83 -16.96 -6.75 1.80
CA HIS A 83 -15.91 -7.75 1.97
C HIS A 83 -15.01 -7.41 3.17
N LYS A 84 -14.49 -8.43 3.85
CA LYS A 84 -13.51 -8.24 4.91
C LYS A 84 -12.20 -7.71 4.31
N CYS A 85 -11.83 -6.46 4.64
CA CYS A 85 -10.66 -5.80 4.08
C CYS A 85 -9.78 -5.16 5.16
N THR A 86 -8.48 -5.27 4.97
CA THR A 86 -7.48 -4.39 5.60
C THR A 86 -6.82 -3.56 4.50
N ILE A 87 -6.81 -2.25 4.69
CA ILE A 87 -6.28 -1.30 3.72
C ILE A 87 -5.03 -0.68 4.33
N LEU A 88 -3.87 -1.04 3.78
CA LEU A 88 -2.59 -0.54 4.27
C LEU A 88 -2.29 0.83 3.67
N ARG A 89 -1.44 1.57 4.34
CA ARG A 89 -0.90 2.84 3.88
C ARG A 89 0.38 2.60 3.08
N GLY A 90 0.42 3.09 1.84
CA GLY A 90 1.65 3.22 1.11
C GLY A 90 2.33 4.57 1.36
N ASN A 91 3.56 4.72 0.90
CA ASN A 91 4.27 5.98 1.01
C ASN A 91 3.61 7.10 0.18
N HIS A 92 2.88 6.78 -0.88
CA HIS A 92 2.11 7.75 -1.67
C HIS A 92 0.94 8.32 -0.90
N GLU A 93 0.18 7.51 -0.15
CA GLU A 93 -0.86 8.00 0.76
C GLU A 93 -0.26 8.82 1.89
N GLN A 94 0.91 8.44 2.42
CA GLN A 94 1.59 9.23 3.45
C GLN A 94 2.03 10.59 2.90
N MET A 95 2.63 10.66 1.71
CA MET A 95 3.00 11.94 1.08
C MET A 95 1.78 12.84 0.83
N LEU A 96 0.63 12.28 0.45
CA LEU A 96 -0.62 13.02 0.33
C LEU A 96 -1.05 13.60 1.69
N LEU A 97 -1.07 12.79 2.74
CA LEU A 97 -1.43 13.23 4.10
C LEU A 97 -0.51 14.32 4.61
N ASP A 98 0.81 14.17 4.42
CA ASP A 98 1.80 15.19 4.78
C ASP A 98 1.59 16.50 4.01
N ALA A 99 1.21 16.42 2.74
CA ALA A 99 0.90 17.60 1.93
C ALA A 99 -0.34 18.36 2.43
N PHE A 100 -1.34 17.66 3.00
CA PHE A 100 -2.47 18.28 3.67
C PHE A 100 -2.07 18.96 4.98
N GLU A 101 -1.24 18.32 5.80
CA GLU A 101 -0.85 18.79 7.11
C GLU A 101 0.12 19.98 7.02
N THR A 102 1.16 19.84 6.20
CA THR A 102 2.23 20.85 6.09
C THR A 102 1.94 21.94 5.08
N LYS A 103 0.92 21.75 4.23
CA LYS A 103 0.62 22.58 3.04
C LYS A 103 1.76 22.60 2.01
N SER A 104 2.78 21.76 2.16
CA SER A 104 3.88 21.61 1.22
C SER A 104 3.63 20.39 0.34
N LYS A 105 3.37 20.63 -0.94
CA LYS A 105 3.06 19.58 -1.92
C LYS A 105 4.27 19.11 -2.72
N ALA A 106 5.43 19.75 -2.57
CA ALA A 106 6.55 19.56 -3.50
C ALA A 106 7.02 18.11 -3.60
N ASN A 107 7.19 17.43 -2.47
CA ASN A 107 7.62 16.03 -2.45
C ASN A 107 6.57 15.11 -3.11
N TRP A 108 5.30 15.27 -2.75
CA TRP A 108 4.21 14.49 -3.33
C TRP A 108 4.08 14.71 -4.84
N MET A 109 4.11 15.98 -5.30
CA MET A 109 4.02 16.32 -6.72
C MET A 109 5.18 15.74 -7.53
N HIS A 110 6.39 15.73 -6.97
CA HIS A 110 7.58 15.14 -7.60
C HIS A 110 7.42 13.61 -7.80
N ASN A 111 6.64 12.95 -6.95
CA ASN A 111 6.39 11.50 -6.97
C ASN A 111 5.12 11.09 -7.73
N GLY A 112 4.51 11.98 -8.51
CA GLY A 112 3.36 11.66 -9.36
C GLY A 112 2.01 12.16 -8.84
N GLY A 113 1.99 13.00 -7.81
CA GLY A 113 0.78 13.60 -7.24
C GLY A 113 -0.01 14.49 -8.22
N THR A 114 0.62 14.91 -9.34
CA THR A 114 -0.05 15.68 -10.40
C THR A 114 -1.20 14.88 -11.03
N GLU A 115 -1.01 13.59 -11.24
CA GLU A 115 -2.02 12.71 -11.82
C GLU A 115 -3.20 12.52 -10.86
N THR A 116 -2.93 12.41 -9.56
CA THR A 116 -3.97 12.38 -8.53
C THR A 116 -4.79 13.67 -8.51
N LEU A 117 -4.14 14.84 -8.48
CA LEU A 117 -4.87 16.12 -8.56
C LEU A 117 -5.75 16.22 -9.82
N ARG A 118 -5.23 15.75 -10.94
CA ARG A 118 -5.96 15.74 -12.21
C ARG A 118 -7.17 14.82 -12.15
N SER A 119 -7.02 13.62 -11.59
CA SER A 119 -8.08 12.63 -11.40
C SER A 119 -9.22 13.17 -10.51
N TYR A 120 -8.91 14.01 -9.51
CA TYR A 120 -9.92 14.67 -8.68
C TYR A 120 -10.50 15.95 -9.31
N ASN A 121 -10.29 16.21 -10.62
CA ASN A 121 -10.77 17.39 -11.37
C ASN A 121 -10.34 18.74 -10.77
N GLU A 122 -9.16 18.82 -10.22
CA GLU A 122 -8.68 20.02 -9.60
C GLU A 122 -7.91 20.89 -10.58
N ALA A 123 -8.62 21.80 -11.26
CA ALA A 123 -7.98 22.90 -11.93
C ALA A 123 -7.32 23.81 -10.89
N GLY A 124 -5.99 23.82 -10.84
CA GLY A 124 -5.24 24.84 -10.15
C GLY A 124 -5.07 24.68 -8.63
N ASN A 125 -4.38 23.66 -8.20
CA ASN A 125 -3.81 23.53 -6.83
C ASN A 125 -4.77 23.47 -5.64
N LYS A 126 -6.07 23.25 -5.83
CA LYS A 126 -6.98 22.98 -4.72
C LYS A 126 -7.01 21.49 -4.44
N MET A 127 -6.83 21.10 -3.19
CA MET A 127 -6.99 19.72 -2.71
C MET A 127 -8.38 19.63 -2.09
N ASP A 128 -9.41 19.34 -2.89
CA ASP A 128 -10.79 19.18 -2.41
C ASP A 128 -11.18 17.69 -2.54
N LEU A 129 -10.80 16.91 -1.54
CA LEU A 129 -11.13 15.49 -1.51
C LEU A 129 -12.55 15.30 -0.97
N PRO A 130 -13.36 14.43 -1.58
CA PRO A 130 -14.63 14.01 -0.98
C PRO A 130 -14.40 13.49 0.45
N TYR A 131 -15.35 13.80 1.37
CA TYR A 131 -15.22 13.43 2.78
C TYR A 131 -14.87 11.95 2.99
N GLN A 132 -15.52 11.06 2.23
CA GLN A 132 -15.25 9.62 2.33
C GLN A 132 -13.82 9.23 1.90
N HIS A 133 -13.20 9.95 0.93
CA HIS A 133 -11.82 9.72 0.51
C HIS A 133 -10.84 10.25 1.55
N HIS A 134 -11.12 11.41 2.11
CA HIS A 134 -10.33 11.95 3.22
C HIS A 134 -10.35 10.99 4.43
N HIS A 135 -11.52 10.47 4.77
CA HIS A 135 -11.68 9.45 5.81
C HIS A 135 -10.91 8.16 5.47
N PHE A 136 -10.99 7.70 4.21
CA PHE A 136 -10.25 6.54 3.73
C PHE A 136 -8.75 6.69 3.99
N TYR A 137 -8.10 7.74 3.51
CA TYR A 137 -6.66 7.94 3.66
C TYR A 137 -6.22 8.00 5.13
N ARG A 138 -6.99 8.67 5.99
CA ARG A 138 -6.67 8.78 7.41
C ARG A 138 -6.77 7.46 8.16
N ASN A 139 -7.59 6.54 7.71
CA ASN A 139 -7.84 5.25 8.37
C ASN A 139 -7.06 4.07 7.77
N THR A 140 -6.17 4.32 6.80
CA THR A 140 -5.23 3.31 6.33
C THR A 140 -4.29 2.87 7.45
N LYS A 141 -4.02 1.56 7.55
CA LYS A 141 -3.15 0.96 8.57
C LYS A 141 -1.71 0.87 8.08
N LEU A 142 -0.73 0.87 8.97
CA LEU A 142 0.69 0.72 8.58
C LEU A 142 1.06 -0.73 8.28
N TYR A 143 0.40 -1.67 8.93
CA TYR A 143 0.63 -3.11 8.76
C TYR A 143 -0.61 -3.92 9.17
N LEU A 144 -0.60 -5.20 8.81
CA LEU A 144 -1.46 -6.22 9.40
C LEU A 144 -0.56 -7.37 9.89
N ASN A 145 -0.64 -7.66 11.18
CA ASN A 145 0.11 -8.75 11.79
C ASN A 145 -0.80 -9.95 12.05
N SER A 146 -0.73 -10.98 11.20
CA SER A 146 -1.46 -12.23 11.37
C SER A 146 -0.58 -13.33 11.98
N LYS A 147 -1.13 -14.52 12.18
CA LYS A 147 -0.42 -15.67 12.74
C LYS A 147 0.82 -16.04 11.91
N ASP A 148 0.66 -16.19 10.59
CA ASP A 148 1.69 -16.74 9.70
C ASP A 148 2.32 -15.68 8.77
N TYR A 149 1.65 -14.54 8.62
CA TYR A 149 2.05 -13.48 7.69
C TYR A 149 2.13 -12.12 8.39
N PHE A 150 3.04 -11.29 7.92
CA PHE A 150 3.12 -9.88 8.25
C PHE A 150 2.98 -9.07 6.96
N PHE A 151 1.86 -8.35 6.83
CA PHE A 151 1.60 -7.51 5.66
C PHE A 151 2.05 -6.08 5.96
N VAL A 152 2.84 -5.53 5.08
CA VAL A 152 3.40 -4.17 5.20
C VAL A 152 3.59 -3.60 3.80
N HIS A 153 3.54 -2.26 3.66
CA HIS A 153 3.68 -1.69 2.32
C HIS A 153 5.07 -1.91 1.73
N ALA A 154 6.13 -1.44 2.38
CA ALA A 154 7.47 -1.51 1.81
C ALA A 154 8.30 -2.71 2.32
N GLY A 155 8.41 -2.87 3.63
CA GLY A 155 9.21 -3.95 4.20
C GLY A 155 9.73 -3.65 5.59
N LEU A 156 10.75 -4.38 5.97
CA LEU A 156 11.49 -4.22 7.23
C LEU A 156 12.99 -4.33 6.96
N ASP A 157 13.78 -3.63 7.75
CA ASP A 157 15.23 -3.86 7.81
C ASP A 157 15.50 -5.34 8.12
N PRO A 158 16.30 -6.04 7.30
CA PRO A 158 16.53 -7.47 7.45
C PRO A 158 17.20 -7.86 8.78
N ASP A 159 17.89 -6.94 9.45
CA ASP A 159 18.50 -7.16 10.76
C ASP A 159 17.54 -6.89 11.93
N THR A 160 16.32 -6.43 11.65
CA THR A 160 15.26 -6.14 12.62
C THR A 160 14.22 -7.27 12.61
N SER A 161 13.84 -7.78 13.79
CA SER A 161 12.73 -8.72 13.92
C SER A 161 11.36 -7.99 13.79
N ILE A 162 10.30 -8.70 13.41
CA ILE A 162 8.95 -8.11 13.37
C ILE A 162 8.55 -7.60 14.76
N ALA A 163 8.82 -8.37 15.80
CA ALA A 163 8.52 -7.97 17.17
C ALA A 163 9.24 -6.67 17.58
N GLU A 164 10.50 -6.52 17.18
CA GLU A 164 11.31 -5.32 17.43
C GLU A 164 10.78 -4.11 16.65
N ALA A 165 10.43 -4.30 15.38
CA ALA A 165 9.85 -3.25 14.53
C ALA A 165 8.51 -2.73 15.09
N LEU A 166 7.67 -3.63 15.59
CA LEU A 166 6.40 -3.28 16.24
C LEU A 166 6.60 -2.54 17.57
N TYR A 167 7.53 -3.02 18.39
CA TYR A 167 7.82 -2.39 19.69
C TYR A 167 8.30 -0.94 19.53
N HIS A 168 9.15 -0.67 18.54
CA HIS A 168 9.70 0.66 18.28
C HIS A 168 8.86 1.51 17.34
N ASN A 169 7.82 0.94 16.71
CA ASN A 169 6.96 1.60 15.71
C ASN A 169 7.77 2.25 14.57
N TYR A 170 8.52 1.45 13.84
CA TYR A 170 9.41 1.89 12.76
C TYR A 170 8.63 2.29 11.48
N THR A 171 7.78 3.32 11.59
CA THR A 171 6.91 3.80 10.51
C THR A 171 7.64 4.05 9.20
N GLU A 172 8.85 4.63 9.26
CA GLU A 172 9.65 4.88 8.06
C GLU A 172 10.04 3.59 7.32
N GLN A 173 10.39 2.53 8.06
CA GLN A 173 10.68 1.23 7.45
C GLN A 173 9.43 0.66 6.77
N PHE A 174 8.28 0.70 7.46
CA PHE A 174 7.04 0.17 6.90
C PHE A 174 6.65 0.82 5.56
N LEU A 175 7.08 2.07 5.33
CA LEU A 175 6.71 2.87 4.17
C LEU A 175 7.81 2.97 3.09
N TRP A 176 9.09 2.74 3.43
CA TRP A 176 10.19 3.08 2.52
C TRP A 176 11.30 2.02 2.41
N GLU A 177 11.29 0.96 3.22
CA GLU A 177 12.37 0.00 3.31
C GLU A 177 12.58 -0.80 2.02
N ARG A 178 13.83 -1.01 1.62
CA ARG A 178 14.23 -1.80 0.44
C ARG A 178 15.44 -2.70 0.67
N GLU A 179 16.19 -2.52 1.77
CA GLU A 179 17.43 -3.26 2.02
C GLU A 179 17.20 -4.76 2.19
N HIS A 180 15.99 -5.18 2.63
CA HIS A 180 15.63 -6.60 2.72
C HIS A 180 15.72 -7.33 1.36
N LEU A 181 15.60 -6.63 0.23
CA LEU A 181 15.77 -7.20 -1.11
C LEU A 181 17.23 -7.47 -1.48
N ASN A 182 18.18 -6.82 -0.81
CA ASN A 182 19.61 -6.94 -1.07
C ASN A 182 20.28 -8.00 -0.18
N GLN A 183 19.58 -8.51 0.83
CA GLN A 183 20.14 -9.43 1.82
C GLN A 183 19.48 -10.80 1.75
N LYS A 184 20.29 -11.86 1.67
CA LYS A 184 19.82 -13.25 1.66
C LYS A 184 19.36 -13.77 3.02
N LYS A 185 19.70 -13.08 4.10
CA LYS A 185 19.33 -13.46 5.47
C LYS A 185 18.55 -12.33 6.10
N ASN A 186 17.52 -12.68 6.82
CA ASN A 186 16.73 -11.76 7.62
C ASN A 186 16.33 -12.40 8.96
N ARG A 187 15.83 -11.57 9.87
CA ARG A 187 15.39 -11.98 11.22
C ARG A 187 13.86 -12.10 11.34
N PHE A 188 13.15 -12.16 10.23
CA PHE A 188 11.69 -12.19 10.23
C PHE A 188 11.18 -13.52 10.80
N GLU A 189 10.33 -13.46 11.81
CA GLU A 189 9.76 -14.61 12.52
C GLU A 189 8.67 -15.30 11.70
N LYS A 190 8.09 -14.59 10.72
CA LYS A 190 7.07 -15.08 9.78
C LYS A 190 7.29 -14.47 8.39
N LYS A 191 6.55 -14.96 7.40
CA LYS A 191 6.67 -14.47 6.03
C LYS A 191 6.10 -13.05 5.92
N ILE A 192 6.89 -12.09 5.41
CA ILE A 192 6.41 -10.74 5.10
C ILE A 192 5.81 -10.70 3.69
N VAL A 193 4.70 -9.98 3.52
CA VAL A 193 4.04 -9.73 2.23
C VAL A 193 4.07 -8.22 1.98
N PHE A 194 4.66 -7.79 0.87
CA PHE A 194 4.95 -6.38 0.61
C PHE A 194 4.83 -5.99 -0.86
N GLY A 195 4.81 -4.67 -1.14
CA GLY A 195 4.80 -4.02 -2.44
C GLY A 195 5.96 -3.03 -2.63
N HIS A 196 5.65 -1.76 -3.00
CA HIS A 196 6.54 -0.61 -2.99
C HIS A 196 7.74 -0.64 -3.97
N THR A 197 8.38 -1.77 -4.12
CA THR A 197 9.54 -1.90 -5.01
C THR A 197 9.15 -2.72 -6.23
N PRO A 198 8.99 -2.05 -7.40
CA PRO A 198 8.51 -2.75 -8.58
C PRO A 198 9.50 -3.78 -9.08
N MET A 199 8.99 -4.98 -9.36
CA MET A 199 9.73 -6.13 -9.87
C MET A 199 9.13 -6.60 -11.20
N HIS A 200 9.93 -7.25 -12.05
CA HIS A 200 9.43 -7.82 -13.32
C HIS A 200 8.47 -8.99 -13.08
N GLU A 201 8.73 -9.79 -12.06
CA GLU A 201 7.90 -10.91 -11.64
C GLU A 201 7.71 -10.86 -10.12
N PRO A 202 6.60 -11.37 -9.59
CA PRO A 202 6.40 -11.41 -8.15
C PRO A 202 7.47 -12.27 -7.48
N LEU A 203 7.94 -11.82 -6.32
CA LEU A 203 8.91 -12.53 -5.50
C LEU A 203 8.20 -13.53 -4.58
N ASN A 204 8.70 -14.75 -4.50
CA ASN A 204 8.31 -15.72 -3.47
C ASN A 204 9.54 -16.43 -2.95
N GLU A 205 10.05 -15.96 -1.85
CA GLU A 205 11.18 -16.54 -1.12
C GLU A 205 10.71 -17.08 0.23
N ARG A 206 11.62 -17.78 0.95
CA ARG A 206 11.27 -18.46 2.20
C ARG A 206 10.49 -17.56 3.19
N ASN A 207 10.93 -16.33 3.40
CA ASN A 207 10.37 -15.42 4.40
C ASN A 207 9.80 -14.14 3.80
N MET A 208 9.68 -14.05 2.46
CA MET A 208 9.30 -12.83 1.76
C MET A 208 8.44 -13.13 0.54
N ILE A 209 7.39 -12.33 0.36
CA ILE A 209 6.54 -12.31 -0.84
C ILE A 209 6.40 -10.86 -1.28
N GLY A 210 6.95 -10.53 -2.47
CA GLY A 210 6.84 -9.22 -3.09
C GLY A 210 5.81 -9.26 -4.21
N ILE A 211 4.83 -8.34 -4.20
CA ILE A 211 3.71 -8.34 -5.16
C ILE A 211 3.53 -7.02 -5.93
N ASP A 212 4.46 -6.08 -5.82
CA ASP A 212 4.49 -4.94 -6.74
C ASP A 212 5.17 -5.36 -8.05
N THR A 213 4.40 -5.45 -9.12
CA THR A 213 4.89 -5.78 -10.47
C THR A 213 4.74 -4.60 -11.42
N GLY A 214 4.66 -3.40 -10.84
CA GLY A 214 4.76 -2.14 -11.55
C GLY A 214 3.59 -1.85 -12.48
N CYS A 215 2.35 -2.02 -12.04
CA CYS A 215 1.13 -1.86 -12.86
C CYS A 215 1.16 -0.58 -13.69
N VAL A 216 1.58 0.53 -13.10
CA VAL A 216 1.60 1.86 -13.73
C VAL A 216 2.78 2.09 -14.68
N TYR A 217 3.71 1.17 -14.79
CA TYR A 217 4.90 1.35 -15.62
C TYR A 217 4.73 0.71 -17.01
N ASN A 218 4.66 1.55 -18.05
CA ASN A 218 4.67 1.10 -19.44
C ASN A 218 6.11 0.81 -19.91
N LYS A 219 6.74 -0.19 -19.29
CA LYS A 219 8.12 -0.62 -19.58
C LYS A 219 8.17 -2.14 -19.69
N LEU A 220 9.06 -2.64 -20.54
CA LEU A 220 9.24 -4.08 -20.72
C LEU A 220 9.50 -4.79 -19.38
N GLY A 221 8.72 -5.81 -19.09
CA GLY A 221 8.79 -6.60 -17.86
C GLY A 221 7.91 -6.10 -16.72
N TYR A 222 7.42 -4.85 -16.75
CA TYR A 222 6.46 -4.28 -15.81
C TYR A 222 5.04 -4.26 -16.40
N GLY A 223 4.14 -3.46 -15.81
CA GLY A 223 2.79 -3.27 -16.32
C GLY A 223 1.83 -4.37 -15.88
N LYS A 224 2.00 -4.92 -14.69
CA LYS A 224 1.14 -5.97 -14.14
C LYS A 224 0.64 -5.56 -12.76
N LEU A 225 -0.62 -5.83 -12.48
CA LEU A 225 -1.20 -5.77 -11.12
C LEU A 225 -1.28 -7.20 -10.58
N THR A 226 -0.61 -7.45 -9.47
CA THR A 226 -0.50 -8.78 -8.89
C THR A 226 -1.25 -8.91 -7.58
N ALA A 227 -2.00 -10.01 -7.44
CA ALA A 227 -2.52 -10.49 -6.17
C ALA A 227 -1.93 -11.85 -5.82
N ILE A 228 -1.94 -12.19 -4.53
CA ILE A 228 -1.55 -13.50 -4.03
C ILE A 228 -2.66 -14.09 -3.17
N LEU A 229 -2.95 -15.38 -3.38
CA LEU A 229 -3.83 -16.19 -2.53
C LEU A 229 -2.98 -16.91 -1.48
N LEU A 230 -3.34 -16.75 -0.23
CA LEU A 230 -2.67 -17.36 0.91
C LEU A 230 -3.66 -18.25 1.69
N PRO A 231 -3.25 -19.43 2.14
CA PRO A 231 -1.87 -19.92 2.25
C PRO A 231 -1.31 -20.62 1.00
N GLU A 232 -2.04 -20.73 -0.11
CA GLU A 232 -1.62 -21.51 -1.30
C GLU A 232 -0.40 -20.90 -2.02
N GLU A 233 -0.04 -19.65 -1.70
CA GLU A 233 1.01 -18.86 -2.36
C GLU A 233 0.85 -18.77 -3.89
N LYS A 234 -0.42 -18.72 -4.34
CA LYS A 234 -0.77 -18.67 -5.76
C LYS A 234 -0.95 -17.23 -6.22
N PHE A 235 -0.16 -16.80 -7.18
CA PHE A 235 -0.31 -15.48 -7.81
C PHE A 235 -1.43 -15.46 -8.83
N ILE A 236 -2.18 -14.34 -8.84
CA ILE A 236 -3.13 -13.94 -9.87
C ILE A 236 -2.61 -12.63 -10.43
N ILE A 237 -2.37 -12.60 -11.75
CA ILE A 237 -1.70 -11.47 -12.40
C ILE A 237 -2.63 -10.90 -13.47
N GLN A 238 -2.81 -9.60 -13.46
CA GLN A 238 -3.55 -8.83 -14.44
C GLN A 238 -2.60 -7.89 -15.18
N GLU A 239 -2.46 -8.05 -16.49
CA GLU A 239 -1.76 -7.07 -17.33
C GLU A 239 -2.45 -5.71 -17.25
N CYS A 240 -1.68 -4.62 -17.29
CA CYS A 240 -2.21 -3.26 -17.21
C CYS A 240 -3.16 -2.97 -18.40
N LEU A 241 -4.36 -2.52 -18.08
CA LEU A 241 -5.41 -2.13 -19.05
C LEU A 241 -5.60 -0.60 -19.11
N ASP A 242 -4.86 0.11 -18.28
CA ASP A 242 -4.99 1.55 -18.14
C ASP A 242 -4.06 2.29 -19.11
N ASP A 243 -4.48 3.49 -19.52
CA ASP A 243 -3.68 4.33 -20.42
C ASP A 243 -2.59 5.07 -19.62
N VAL A 244 -1.54 4.33 -19.29
CA VAL A 244 -0.41 4.85 -18.50
C VAL A 244 0.63 5.50 -19.41
N LYS A 245 1.11 6.67 -19.01
CA LYS A 245 2.14 7.38 -19.74
C LYS A 245 3.49 6.66 -19.64
N ASN A 246 4.33 6.82 -20.66
CA ASN A 246 5.74 6.44 -20.59
C ASN A 246 6.42 7.31 -19.51
N MET A 247 6.80 6.69 -18.40
CA MET A 247 7.54 7.31 -17.30
C MET A 247 8.97 6.77 -17.26
#